data_12fc4d98249ea9e28d156052515c4863
#
_entry.id   12fc4d98249ea9e28d156052515c4863
#
_cell.length_a   1.000
_cell.length_b   1.000
_cell.length_c   1.000
_cell.angle_alpha   90.00
_cell.angle_beta   90.00
_cell.angle_gamma   90.00
#
_symmetry.space_group_name_H-M   'P 1'
#
loop_
_entity.id
_entity.type
_entity.pdbx_description
1 polymer ?
#
loop_
_entity_poly.entity_id
_entity_poly.type
_entity_poly.pdbx_seq_one_letter_code
_entity_poly.pdbx_strand_id
1 'polypeptide(L)'
;MLSVIVIGTAAAVAFADTESFDQIRPGALPPGWECGVTGRGSPHWAVEADSSAPSQPNVLKQTGSGTFPWCVRKAASIADGFVEVMFKPLSGREDQAGGLVWRWKDGDNYYIARANALEGNVSLYHTEGGHRLTIKYVDAPVTGNQWHRLRVEFSTKHIKVLLDGKPYIEVEDGHITGAGAVGVWTKADSVTAFDDFAFGGT
;
A
#
# COMPACT_ATOMS: atom_id res chain seq x y z
N MET A 1 42.83 34.28 -12.04
CA MET A 1 42.24 33.48 -10.94
C MET A 1 40.79 33.20 -11.29
N LEU A 2 40.45 31.98 -11.72
CA LEU A 2 39.06 31.57 -11.95
C LEU A 2 38.52 31.01 -10.64
N SER A 3 37.49 31.61 -10.07
CA SER A 3 36.74 31.04 -8.95
C SER A 3 35.76 30.00 -9.48
N VAL A 4 35.94 28.74 -9.08
CA VAL A 4 34.97 27.67 -9.31
C VAL A 4 33.92 27.74 -8.22
N ILE A 5 32.67 28.07 -8.58
CA ILE A 5 31.52 27.99 -7.69
C ILE A 5 31.03 26.53 -7.71
N VAL A 6 31.23 25.82 -6.63
CA VAL A 6 30.63 24.50 -6.41
C VAL A 6 29.20 24.71 -5.92
N ILE A 7 28.20 24.48 -6.80
CA ILE A 7 26.80 24.48 -6.41
C ILE A 7 26.53 23.11 -5.79
N GLY A 8 26.51 23.07 -4.47
CA GLY A 8 26.06 21.88 -3.75
C GLY A 8 24.55 21.73 -3.91
N THR A 9 24.10 20.67 -4.58
CA THR A 9 22.69 20.24 -4.58
C THR A 9 22.35 19.71 -3.18
N ALA A 10 21.60 20.47 -2.40
CA ALA A 10 21.00 19.95 -1.18
C ALA A 10 19.98 18.88 -1.58
N ALA A 11 20.23 17.64 -1.20
CA ALA A 11 19.20 16.61 -1.28
C ALA A 11 18.06 17.00 -0.35
N ALA A 12 16.86 17.17 -0.89
CA ALA A 12 15.66 17.37 -0.09
C ALA A 12 15.47 16.14 0.79
N VAL A 13 15.46 16.35 2.12
CA VAL A 13 15.09 15.30 3.06
C VAL A 13 13.59 15.11 2.91
N ALA A 14 13.18 14.02 2.28
CA ALA A 14 11.78 13.63 2.22
C ALA A 14 11.32 13.29 3.65
N PHE A 15 10.39 14.07 4.18
CA PHE A 15 9.74 13.73 5.44
C PHE A 15 8.76 12.58 5.17
N ALA A 16 8.91 11.48 5.92
CA ALA A 16 7.97 10.38 5.89
C ALA A 16 6.85 10.66 6.92
N ASP A 17 5.60 10.65 6.46
CA ASP A 17 4.46 10.53 7.35
C ASP A 17 4.29 9.06 7.73
N THR A 18 4.06 8.78 9.02
CA THR A 18 3.87 7.41 9.53
C THR A 18 2.59 7.35 10.36
N GLU A 19 1.82 6.29 10.16
CA GLU A 19 0.58 5.99 10.90
C GLU A 19 0.70 4.58 11.50
N SER A 20 0.79 4.48 12.83
CA SER A 20 0.87 3.20 13.57
C SER A 20 -0.50 2.71 14.04
N PHE A 21 -1.55 3.53 13.91
CA PHE A 21 -2.91 3.26 14.39
C PHE A 21 -3.08 3.14 15.92
N ASP A 22 -2.01 3.22 16.70
CA ASP A 22 -2.01 2.97 18.16
C ASP A 22 -2.87 3.93 18.97
N GLN A 23 -3.00 5.17 18.49
CA GLN A 23 -3.79 6.20 19.15
C GLN A 23 -5.26 6.20 18.73
N ILE A 24 -5.65 5.27 17.85
CA ILE A 24 -7.00 5.17 17.32
C ILE A 24 -7.82 4.18 18.18
N ARG A 25 -9.02 4.58 18.56
CA ARG A 25 -9.91 3.71 19.35
C ARG A 25 -10.28 2.45 18.55
N PRO A 26 -10.13 1.24 19.12
CA PRO A 26 -10.63 0.02 18.48
C PRO A 26 -12.11 0.12 18.09
N GLY A 27 -12.43 -0.40 16.89
CA GLY A 27 -13.72 -0.31 16.25
C GLY A 27 -13.93 0.93 15.38
N ALA A 28 -13.03 1.91 15.42
CA ALA A 28 -13.10 3.11 14.59
C ALA A 28 -12.24 3.00 13.33
N LEU A 29 -12.53 3.84 12.33
CA LEU A 29 -11.60 4.13 11.23
C LEU A 29 -10.62 5.22 11.64
N PRO A 30 -9.38 5.21 11.14
CA PRO A 30 -8.44 6.28 11.39
C PRO A 30 -8.95 7.61 10.81
N PRO A 31 -8.79 8.74 11.52
CA PRO A 31 -9.17 10.06 11.02
C PRO A 31 -8.48 10.39 9.69
N GLY A 32 -9.25 10.88 8.72
CA GLY A 32 -8.73 11.24 7.39
C GLY A 32 -8.50 10.07 6.44
N TRP A 33 -8.92 8.86 6.84
CA TRP A 33 -8.98 7.70 5.94
C TRP A 33 -10.38 7.55 5.37
N GLU A 34 -10.44 7.12 4.11
CA GLU A 34 -11.66 6.75 3.39
C GLU A 34 -11.50 5.33 2.89
N CYS A 35 -12.50 4.47 3.18
CA CYS A 35 -12.46 3.07 2.79
C CYS A 35 -13.64 2.75 1.88
N GLY A 36 -13.42 1.85 0.93
CA GLY A 36 -14.43 1.44 -0.03
C GLY A 36 -14.06 0.15 -0.75
N VAL A 37 -14.71 -0.05 -1.88
CA VAL A 37 -14.50 -1.23 -2.73
C VAL A 37 -14.64 -0.86 -4.20
N THR A 38 -13.69 -1.29 -5.01
CA THR A 38 -13.86 -1.33 -6.46
C THR A 38 -14.61 -2.60 -6.80
N GLY A 39 -15.69 -2.48 -7.57
CA GLY A 39 -16.56 -3.59 -7.89
C GLY A 39 -17.67 -3.79 -6.85
N ARG A 40 -17.81 -5.00 -6.30
CA ARG A 40 -18.92 -5.38 -5.41
C ARG A 40 -18.40 -5.92 -4.08
N GLY A 41 -19.24 -5.84 -3.05
CA GLY A 41 -18.97 -6.44 -1.75
C GLY A 41 -19.23 -5.48 -0.61
N SER A 42 -18.89 -5.94 0.60
CA SER A 42 -19.05 -5.20 1.85
C SER A 42 -17.75 -5.34 2.67
N PRO A 43 -16.69 -4.60 2.32
CA PRO A 43 -15.49 -4.58 3.12
C PRO A 43 -15.78 -4.03 4.51
N HIS A 44 -15.05 -4.53 5.49
CA HIS A 44 -15.13 -4.02 6.86
C HIS A 44 -13.73 -3.67 7.35
N TRP A 45 -13.47 -2.38 7.44
CA TRP A 45 -12.22 -1.83 7.91
C TRP A 45 -12.40 -1.22 9.28
N ALA A 46 -11.57 -1.61 10.24
CA ALA A 46 -11.58 -1.04 11.58
C ALA A 46 -10.20 -1.16 12.21
N VAL A 47 -9.89 -0.28 13.15
CA VAL A 47 -8.75 -0.47 14.05
C VAL A 47 -9.11 -1.54 15.07
N GLU A 48 -8.21 -2.50 15.27
CA GLU A 48 -8.36 -3.57 16.26
C GLU A 48 -7.07 -3.73 17.07
N ALA A 49 -7.17 -4.22 18.29
CA ALA A 49 -6.01 -4.56 19.11
C ALA A 49 -5.34 -5.84 18.58
N ASP A 50 -4.03 -5.83 18.43
CA ASP A 50 -3.22 -7.00 18.05
C ASP A 50 -1.90 -6.99 18.82
N SER A 51 -1.74 -7.92 19.75
CA SER A 51 -0.52 -8.04 20.57
C SER A 51 0.72 -8.48 19.79
N SER A 52 0.56 -8.90 18.53
CA SER A 52 1.64 -9.27 17.62
C SER A 52 2.04 -8.13 16.69
N ALA A 53 1.39 -6.96 16.78
CA ALA A 53 1.66 -5.81 15.94
C ALA A 53 3.13 -5.36 16.04
N PRO A 54 3.74 -4.91 14.94
CA PRO A 54 5.08 -4.30 14.94
C PRO A 54 5.15 -3.07 15.84
N SER A 55 4.18 -2.18 15.77
CA SER A 55 3.87 -1.19 16.78
C SER A 55 2.63 -1.61 17.58
N GLN A 56 2.54 -1.27 18.84
CA GLN A 56 1.45 -1.70 19.69
C GLN A 56 0.73 -0.50 20.31
N PRO A 57 -0.57 -0.66 20.61
CA PRO A 57 -1.33 -1.92 20.71
C PRO A 57 -2.23 -2.25 19.51
N ASN A 58 -2.33 -1.42 18.48
CA ASN A 58 -3.40 -1.50 17.50
C ASN A 58 -2.92 -1.65 16.04
N VAL A 59 -3.79 -2.19 15.20
CA VAL A 59 -3.60 -2.35 13.75
C VAL A 59 -4.83 -1.87 13.00
N LEU A 60 -4.71 -1.47 11.74
CA LEU A 60 -5.85 -1.37 10.83
C LEU A 60 -6.13 -2.73 10.21
N LYS A 61 -7.38 -3.21 10.29
CA LYS A 61 -7.73 -4.56 9.84
C LYS A 61 -8.90 -4.55 8.87
N GLN A 62 -8.81 -5.36 7.83
CA GLN A 62 -9.91 -5.70 6.92
C GLN A 62 -10.43 -7.10 7.25
N THR A 63 -11.75 -7.22 7.52
CA THR A 63 -12.39 -8.50 7.90
C THR A 63 -13.64 -8.82 7.06
N GLY A 64 -14.09 -7.91 6.21
CA GLY A 64 -15.20 -8.14 5.30
C GLY A 64 -14.76 -8.80 3.99
N SER A 65 -15.63 -8.76 2.98
CA SER A 65 -15.29 -9.25 1.65
C SER A 65 -15.70 -8.27 0.54
N GLY A 66 -15.00 -8.31 -0.57
CA GLY A 66 -15.30 -7.47 -1.71
C GLY A 66 -14.36 -7.74 -2.88
N THR A 67 -14.73 -7.31 -4.09
CA THR A 67 -13.90 -7.57 -5.26
C THR A 67 -12.50 -7.02 -5.05
N PHE A 68 -12.36 -5.73 -4.74
CA PHE A 68 -11.10 -5.07 -4.43
C PHE A 68 -11.29 -4.03 -3.31
N PRO A 69 -11.30 -4.44 -2.03
CA PRO A 69 -11.35 -3.52 -0.90
C PRO A 69 -10.11 -2.63 -0.82
N TRP A 70 -10.30 -1.35 -0.56
CA TRP A 70 -9.24 -0.38 -0.34
C TRP A 70 -9.56 0.55 0.83
N CYS A 71 -8.52 1.11 1.44
CA CYS A 71 -8.64 2.14 2.46
C CYS A 71 -7.48 3.13 2.29
N VAL A 72 -7.77 4.40 2.04
CA VAL A 72 -6.80 5.41 1.60
C VAL A 72 -6.73 6.60 2.53
N ARG A 73 -5.54 7.15 2.70
CA ARG A 73 -5.28 8.43 3.34
C ARG A 73 -5.64 9.56 2.36
N LYS A 74 -6.86 10.06 2.43
CA LYS A 74 -7.43 10.99 1.43
C LYS A 74 -6.64 12.29 1.27
N ALA A 75 -6.07 12.82 2.34
CA ALA A 75 -5.33 14.06 2.32
C ALA A 75 -3.89 13.91 1.75
N ALA A 76 -3.39 12.69 1.59
CA ALA A 76 -2.11 12.46 0.94
C ALA A 76 -2.22 12.76 -0.55
N SER A 77 -1.22 13.46 -1.10
CA SER A 77 -1.18 13.78 -2.53
C SER A 77 0.26 13.72 -3.01
N ILE A 78 0.66 12.54 -3.52
CA ILE A 78 2.04 12.24 -3.88
C ILE A 78 2.12 11.88 -5.36
N ALA A 79 2.98 12.60 -6.10
CA ALA A 79 3.28 12.31 -7.51
C ALA A 79 4.42 11.31 -7.64
N ASP A 80 5.51 11.57 -6.93
CA ASP A 80 6.74 10.78 -6.88
C ASP A 80 7.17 10.60 -5.42
N GLY A 81 7.69 9.42 -5.07
CA GLY A 81 8.06 9.11 -3.69
C GLY A 81 7.95 7.63 -3.36
N PHE A 82 7.44 7.33 -2.17
CA PHE A 82 7.23 5.95 -1.73
C PHE A 82 5.96 5.80 -0.90
N VAL A 83 5.49 4.57 -0.81
CA VAL A 83 4.49 4.09 0.15
C VAL A 83 4.92 2.73 0.69
N GLU A 84 4.74 2.52 1.98
CA GLU A 84 5.18 1.31 2.69
C GLU A 84 4.18 0.93 3.77
N VAL A 85 4.07 -0.36 4.07
CA VAL A 85 3.24 -0.86 5.17
C VAL A 85 3.79 -2.20 5.70
N MET A 86 3.65 -2.44 6.98
CA MET A 86 3.68 -3.76 7.55
C MET A 86 2.30 -4.40 7.38
N PHE A 87 2.23 -5.61 6.79
CA PHE A 87 0.96 -6.33 6.64
C PHE A 87 1.10 -7.78 7.10
N LYS A 88 0.00 -8.33 7.59
CA LYS A 88 -0.09 -9.73 8.03
C LYS A 88 -1.34 -10.36 7.42
N PRO A 89 -1.20 -11.27 6.42
CA PRO A 89 -2.32 -12.01 5.86
C PRO A 89 -2.76 -13.08 6.85
N LEU A 90 -3.95 -12.92 7.44
CA LEU A 90 -4.43 -13.76 8.53
C LEU A 90 -5.23 -14.96 8.05
N SER A 91 -6.15 -14.74 7.11
CA SER A 91 -7.01 -15.78 6.55
C SER A 91 -7.67 -15.32 5.24
N GLY A 92 -8.33 -16.26 4.60
CA GLY A 92 -9.09 -16.14 3.36
C GLY A 92 -9.08 -17.48 2.63
N ARG A 93 -10.13 -17.80 1.94
CA ARG A 93 -10.27 -19.05 1.17
C ARG A 93 -10.04 -18.81 -0.32
N GLU A 94 -10.47 -17.65 -0.80
CA GLU A 94 -10.31 -17.21 -2.17
C GLU A 94 -8.99 -16.45 -2.36
N ASP A 95 -8.61 -15.65 -1.33
CA ASP A 95 -7.38 -14.86 -1.38
C ASP A 95 -6.82 -14.62 0.04
N GLN A 96 -5.50 -14.47 0.18
CA GLN A 96 -4.84 -14.03 1.43
C GLN A 96 -3.82 -12.95 1.08
N ALA A 97 -4.32 -11.76 0.77
CA ALA A 97 -3.54 -10.68 0.20
C ALA A 97 -3.49 -9.44 1.09
N GLY A 98 -2.32 -8.84 1.15
CA GLY A 98 -2.11 -7.45 1.55
C GLY A 98 -1.52 -6.65 0.40
N GLY A 99 -1.91 -5.39 0.28
CA GLY A 99 -1.46 -4.53 -0.80
C GLY A 99 -1.38 -3.06 -0.42
N LEU A 100 -0.71 -2.31 -1.29
CA LEU A 100 -0.61 -0.86 -1.27
C LEU A 100 -1.30 -0.27 -2.49
N VAL A 101 -1.94 0.89 -2.32
CA VAL A 101 -2.40 1.73 -3.42
C VAL A 101 -1.65 3.05 -3.42
N TRP A 102 -1.37 3.58 -4.61
CA TRP A 102 -0.81 4.92 -4.79
C TRP A 102 -1.30 5.55 -6.07
N ARG A 103 -1.06 6.85 -6.21
CA ARG A 103 -1.66 7.68 -7.26
C ARG A 103 -3.16 7.43 -7.38
N TRP A 104 -3.82 7.14 -6.24
CA TRP A 104 -5.25 6.91 -6.16
C TRP A 104 -6.01 8.22 -6.49
N LYS A 105 -6.79 8.20 -7.54
CA LYS A 105 -7.61 9.32 -8.01
C LYS A 105 -9.04 9.21 -7.46
N ASP A 106 -9.57 8.01 -7.52
CA ASP A 106 -10.88 7.61 -7.04
C ASP A 106 -10.94 6.08 -6.89
N GLY A 107 -12.10 5.54 -6.50
CA GLY A 107 -12.28 4.10 -6.28
C GLY A 107 -12.11 3.22 -7.52
N ASP A 108 -11.94 3.78 -8.69
CA ASP A 108 -11.85 3.07 -9.96
C ASP A 108 -10.53 3.31 -10.72
N ASN A 109 -9.65 4.22 -10.20
CA ASN A 109 -8.44 4.65 -10.92
C ASN A 109 -7.25 4.80 -9.96
N TYR A 110 -6.39 3.77 -9.88
CA TYR A 110 -5.22 3.73 -9.00
C TYR A 110 -4.26 2.59 -9.37
N TYR A 111 -3.01 2.65 -8.88
CA TYR A 111 -2.07 1.53 -8.92
C TYR A 111 -2.20 0.66 -7.67
N ILE A 112 -1.87 -0.64 -7.83
CA ILE A 112 -1.82 -1.62 -6.75
C ILE A 112 -0.52 -2.42 -6.82
N ALA A 113 0.21 -2.53 -5.70
CA ALA A 113 1.15 -3.60 -5.44
C ALA A 113 0.52 -4.55 -4.43
N ARG A 114 0.52 -5.85 -4.72
CA ARG A 114 -0.08 -6.90 -3.88
C ARG A 114 0.95 -7.98 -3.56
N ALA A 115 0.99 -8.44 -2.32
CA ALA A 115 1.63 -9.70 -1.94
C ALA A 115 0.55 -10.68 -1.44
N ASN A 116 0.62 -11.95 -1.85
CA ASN A 116 -0.42 -12.94 -1.61
C ASN A 116 0.16 -14.25 -1.08
N ALA A 117 -0.28 -14.66 0.11
CA ALA A 117 0.19 -15.86 0.78
C ALA A 117 -0.36 -17.18 0.20
N LEU A 118 -1.57 -17.17 -0.37
CA LEU A 118 -2.11 -18.37 -1.03
C LEU A 118 -1.45 -18.66 -2.38
N GLU A 119 -1.13 -17.60 -3.11
CA GLU A 119 -0.55 -17.71 -4.45
C GLU A 119 0.99 -17.69 -4.45
N GLY A 120 1.62 -17.28 -3.34
CA GLY A 120 3.09 -17.19 -3.24
C GLY A 120 3.69 -16.21 -4.23
N ASN A 121 3.14 -14.97 -4.31
CA ASN A 121 3.58 -13.99 -5.30
C ASN A 121 3.51 -12.54 -4.85
N VAL A 122 4.22 -11.69 -5.59
CA VAL A 122 4.07 -10.24 -5.63
C VAL A 122 3.58 -9.84 -7.03
N SER A 123 2.59 -8.97 -7.07
CA SER A 123 1.99 -8.53 -8.33
C SER A 123 1.81 -7.02 -8.36
N LEU A 124 1.94 -6.45 -9.55
CA LEU A 124 1.72 -5.04 -9.85
C LEU A 124 0.57 -4.91 -10.84
N TYR A 125 -0.36 -4.02 -10.53
CA TYR A 125 -1.54 -3.74 -11.34
C TYR A 125 -1.79 -2.24 -11.44
N HIS A 126 -2.57 -1.83 -12.43
CA HIS A 126 -3.36 -0.62 -12.37
C HIS A 126 -4.85 -0.95 -12.50
N THR A 127 -5.69 -0.11 -11.91
CA THR A 127 -7.14 -0.13 -12.09
C THR A 127 -7.52 1.13 -12.84
N GLU A 128 -8.27 0.98 -13.93
CA GLU A 128 -8.75 2.07 -14.76
C GLU A 128 -10.23 1.84 -15.09
N GLY A 129 -11.09 2.80 -14.75
CA GLY A 129 -12.54 2.65 -14.88
C GLY A 129 -13.09 1.42 -14.15
N GLY A 130 -12.52 1.04 -13.01
CA GLY A 130 -12.89 -0.12 -12.21
C GLY A 130 -12.36 -1.48 -12.74
N HIS A 131 -11.64 -1.49 -13.86
CA HIS A 131 -11.05 -2.69 -14.44
C HIS A 131 -9.59 -2.83 -14.01
N ARG A 132 -9.25 -3.91 -13.28
CA ARG A 132 -7.88 -4.21 -12.87
C ARG A 132 -7.12 -4.93 -13.98
N LEU A 133 -5.99 -4.37 -14.38
CA LEU A 133 -5.09 -4.88 -15.42
C LEU A 133 -3.72 -5.21 -14.82
N THR A 134 -3.19 -6.39 -15.15
CA THR A 134 -1.90 -6.85 -14.64
C THR A 134 -0.75 -6.22 -15.44
N ILE A 135 0.20 -5.59 -14.74
CA ILE A 135 1.44 -5.08 -15.31
C ILE A 135 2.54 -6.14 -15.18
N LYS A 136 2.68 -6.70 -13.97
CA LYS A 136 3.72 -7.70 -13.67
C LYS A 136 3.28 -8.65 -12.56
N TYR A 137 3.76 -9.89 -12.66
CA TYR A 137 3.55 -10.96 -11.68
C TYR A 137 4.89 -11.68 -11.46
N VAL A 138 5.26 -11.91 -10.21
CA VAL A 138 6.54 -12.58 -9.84
C VAL A 138 6.31 -13.47 -8.64
N ASP A 139 6.80 -14.70 -8.70
CA ASP A 139 6.80 -15.61 -7.56
C ASP A 139 7.65 -15.04 -6.42
N ALA A 140 7.11 -15.08 -5.22
CA ALA A 140 7.74 -14.57 -4.03
C ALA A 140 7.26 -15.34 -2.79
N PRO A 141 8.12 -15.64 -1.81
CA PRO A 141 7.70 -16.31 -0.59
C PRO A 141 6.90 -15.32 0.29
N VAL A 142 5.59 -15.51 0.35
CA VAL A 142 4.69 -14.78 1.25
C VAL A 142 4.10 -15.79 2.22
N THR A 143 4.41 -15.65 3.50
CA THR A 143 3.95 -16.62 4.52
C THR A 143 2.68 -16.10 5.21
N GLY A 144 1.63 -16.91 5.27
CA GLY A 144 0.44 -16.57 6.03
C GLY A 144 0.72 -16.45 7.54
N ASN A 145 -0.04 -15.62 8.25
CA ASN A 145 0.09 -15.35 9.68
C ASN A 145 1.46 -14.79 10.13
N GLN A 146 2.23 -14.21 9.22
CA GLN A 146 3.49 -13.52 9.52
C GLN A 146 3.43 -12.07 9.04
N TRP A 147 4.13 -11.21 9.75
CA TRP A 147 4.31 -9.82 9.33
C TRP A 147 5.31 -9.72 8.21
N HIS A 148 4.94 -9.01 7.15
CA HIS A 148 5.75 -8.70 5.99
C HIS A 148 5.78 -7.19 5.76
N ARG A 149 6.87 -6.68 5.20
CA ARG A 149 6.98 -5.30 4.77
C ARG A 149 6.80 -5.21 3.26
N LEU A 150 5.76 -4.54 2.82
CA LEU A 150 5.56 -4.22 1.40
C LEU A 150 5.88 -2.74 1.19
N ARG A 151 6.72 -2.44 0.19
CA ARG A 151 7.13 -1.09 -0.17
C ARG A 151 7.07 -0.89 -1.67
N VAL A 152 6.60 0.28 -2.08
CA VAL A 152 6.64 0.75 -3.47
C VAL A 152 7.38 2.07 -3.51
N GLU A 153 8.36 2.17 -4.41
CA GLU A 153 9.04 3.40 -4.78
C GLU A 153 8.62 3.76 -6.20
N PHE A 154 8.25 5.02 -6.42
CA PHE A 154 7.77 5.45 -7.73
C PHE A 154 8.24 6.87 -8.04
N SER A 155 8.68 7.05 -9.30
CA SER A 155 9.13 8.34 -9.81
C SER A 155 8.84 8.42 -11.31
N THR A 156 8.04 9.40 -11.71
CA THR A 156 7.56 9.57 -13.08
C THR A 156 6.87 8.31 -13.62
N LYS A 157 7.58 7.45 -14.36
CA LYS A 157 7.10 6.15 -14.86
C LYS A 157 7.76 4.96 -14.18
N HIS A 158 8.87 5.18 -13.51
CA HIS A 158 9.62 4.12 -12.83
C HIS A 158 8.87 3.65 -11.59
N ILE A 159 8.65 2.34 -11.46
CA ILE A 159 7.98 1.70 -10.33
C ILE A 159 8.83 0.53 -9.85
N LYS A 160 9.12 0.51 -8.55
CA LYS A 160 9.85 -0.56 -7.89
C LYS A 160 9.07 -1.08 -6.70
N VAL A 161 8.85 -2.40 -6.65
CA VAL A 161 8.13 -3.07 -5.55
C VAL A 161 9.09 -3.97 -4.80
N LEU A 162 9.14 -3.78 -3.47
CA LEU A 162 9.95 -4.56 -2.56
C LEU A 162 9.06 -5.30 -1.55
N LEU A 163 9.39 -6.55 -1.28
CA LEU A 163 8.84 -7.34 -0.19
C LEU A 163 9.98 -7.72 0.76
N ASP A 164 9.83 -7.41 2.05
CA ASP A 164 10.83 -7.66 3.11
C ASP A 164 12.23 -7.12 2.75
N GLY A 165 12.26 -5.93 2.15
CA GLY A 165 13.47 -5.23 1.70
C GLY A 165 14.08 -5.76 0.40
N LYS A 166 13.59 -6.87 -0.16
CA LYS A 166 14.07 -7.44 -1.42
C LYS A 166 13.24 -6.92 -2.60
N PRO A 167 13.86 -6.39 -3.67
CA PRO A 167 13.15 -6.00 -4.88
C PRO A 167 12.67 -7.23 -5.66
N TYR A 168 11.39 -7.23 -6.05
CA TYR A 168 10.76 -8.26 -6.87
C TYR A 168 10.29 -7.74 -8.22
N ILE A 169 9.84 -6.48 -8.27
CA ILE A 169 9.36 -5.87 -9.51
C ILE A 169 10.06 -4.54 -9.68
N GLU A 170 10.56 -4.30 -10.90
CA GLU A 170 11.07 -3.00 -11.35
C GLU A 170 10.68 -2.83 -12.81
N VAL A 171 9.90 -1.79 -13.11
CA VAL A 171 9.31 -1.57 -14.44
C VAL A 171 9.12 -0.08 -14.71
N GLU A 172 8.93 0.24 -15.99
CA GLU A 172 8.43 1.55 -16.44
C GLU A 172 6.94 1.42 -16.81
N ASP A 173 6.08 2.19 -16.14
CA ASP A 173 4.66 2.25 -16.41
C ASP A 173 4.10 3.65 -16.20
N GLY A 174 3.29 4.13 -17.11
CA GLY A 174 2.76 5.48 -17.12
C GLY A 174 1.24 5.56 -17.37
N HIS A 175 0.48 4.51 -17.05
CA HIS A 175 -0.97 4.53 -17.20
C HIS A 175 -1.63 5.58 -16.31
N ILE A 176 -1.21 5.70 -15.05
CA ILE A 176 -1.71 6.70 -14.13
C ILE A 176 -0.58 7.66 -13.74
N THR A 177 -0.72 8.92 -14.06
CA THR A 177 0.28 9.97 -13.81
C THR A 177 -0.21 11.00 -12.80
N GLY A 178 0.76 11.82 -12.31
CA GLY A 178 0.49 12.92 -11.37
C GLY A 178 0.13 12.43 -9.97
N ALA A 179 -0.04 13.39 -9.07
CA ALA A 179 -0.27 13.14 -7.66
C ALA A 179 -1.62 12.45 -7.38
N GLY A 180 -1.66 11.64 -6.33
CA GLY A 180 -2.87 11.01 -5.83
C GLY A 180 -2.70 10.51 -4.42
N ALA A 181 -3.79 10.04 -3.80
CA ALA A 181 -3.76 9.49 -2.47
C ALA A 181 -2.99 8.15 -2.42
N VAL A 182 -2.65 7.72 -1.20
CA VAL A 182 -1.99 6.46 -0.89
C VAL A 182 -2.79 5.69 0.16
N GLY A 183 -2.62 4.38 0.22
CA GLY A 183 -3.34 3.56 1.19
C GLY A 183 -3.06 2.08 1.09
N VAL A 184 -3.93 1.28 1.69
CA VAL A 184 -3.86 -0.17 1.76
C VAL A 184 -4.98 -0.82 0.95
N TRP A 185 -4.79 -2.10 0.61
CA TRP A 185 -5.68 -2.82 -0.28
C TRP A 185 -5.72 -4.31 0.06
N THR A 186 -6.86 -4.94 -0.21
CA THR A 186 -7.02 -6.40 -0.15
C THR A 186 -7.82 -6.92 -1.34
N LYS A 187 -8.02 -8.24 -1.40
CA LYS A 187 -8.83 -8.89 -2.43
C LYS A 187 -9.75 -9.94 -1.82
N ALA A 188 -10.94 -10.05 -2.40
CA ALA A 188 -11.94 -11.08 -2.10
C ALA A 188 -12.26 -11.17 -0.60
N ASP A 189 -12.03 -12.32 0.01
CA ASP A 189 -12.29 -12.63 1.42
C ASP A 189 -11.02 -12.54 2.29
N SER A 190 -9.97 -11.85 1.81
CA SER A 190 -8.74 -11.69 2.58
C SER A 190 -9.00 -10.98 3.91
N VAL A 191 -8.67 -11.63 5.02
CA VAL A 191 -8.56 -10.99 6.32
C VAL A 191 -7.10 -10.62 6.53
N THR A 192 -6.81 -9.30 6.62
CA THR A 192 -5.44 -8.80 6.66
C THR A 192 -5.33 -7.65 7.67
N ALA A 193 -4.31 -7.71 8.50
CA ALA A 193 -3.90 -6.64 9.40
C ALA A 193 -2.79 -5.80 8.76
N PHE A 194 -2.82 -4.48 9.02
CA PHE A 194 -1.86 -3.50 8.54
C PHE A 194 -1.38 -2.63 9.69
N ASP A 195 -0.09 -2.33 9.69
CA ASP A 195 0.56 -1.50 10.70
C ASP A 195 1.72 -0.70 10.10
N ASP A 196 2.24 0.29 10.84
CA ASP A 196 3.38 1.11 10.41
C ASP A 196 3.26 1.59 8.96
N PHE A 197 2.08 2.12 8.59
CA PHE A 197 1.86 2.68 7.28
C PHE A 197 2.67 3.97 7.13
N ALA A 198 3.54 4.03 6.13
CA ALA A 198 4.40 5.17 5.90
C ALA A 198 4.38 5.60 4.43
N PHE A 199 4.52 6.90 4.18
CA PHE A 199 4.63 7.45 2.84
C PHE A 199 5.41 8.76 2.85
N GLY A 200 6.00 9.12 1.72
CA GLY A 200 6.71 10.38 1.55
C GLY A 200 6.87 10.73 0.08
N GLY A 201 6.81 12.03 -0.21
CA GLY A 201 7.08 12.59 -1.53
C GLY A 201 8.55 13.01 -1.68
N THR A 202 9.06 13.01 -2.92
CA THR A 202 10.37 13.56 -3.30
C THR A 202 10.22 14.89 -4.00
#